data_6fa46dab95441b570e18390ec07d3e8e
#
_entry.id   6fa46dab95441b570e18390ec07d3e8e
#
_cell.length_a   1.000
_cell.length_b   1.000
_cell.length_c   1.000
_cell.angle_alpha   90.00
_cell.angle_beta   90.00
_cell.angle_gamma   90.00
#
_symmetry.space_group_name_H-M   'P 1'
#
loop_
_entity.id
_entity.type
_entity.pdbx_description
1 polymer ?
#
loop_
_entity_poly.entity_id
_entity_poly.type
_entity_poly.pdbx_seq_one_letter_code
_entity_poly.pdbx_strand_id
1 'polypeptide(L)'
;MQIKQENDGHAIIDHLTGEEVLTCAINIGEQLLMSGAEISRVEDTIRRICAAYDIRQSHIFSIASCIIVTLETKDHKWITQTRRILSYGTDMWKLDRLNNLSRLICSTKPPLERINREYALILNGPVYPPVVQCLIYAMTADAFAIFFGGNLLDGFSAMFVGALIRITLYAFTAIKMKPIFSNILCSMISGMVCILTHYIGLGHHVEMIMIGNIMLLIPGVLMTNSFRDFISGDMISGLLHFSEAIITAICIAAGFIFSKILLGGIL
;
A
#
# COMPACT_ATOMS: atom_id res chain seq x y z
N MET A 1 -44.16 51.58 12.80
CA MET A 1 -43.22 50.83 13.62
C MET A 1 -43.37 49.36 13.23
N GLN A 2 -42.66 48.92 12.18
CA GLN A 2 -42.69 47.57 11.66
C GLN A 2 -41.41 46.87 12.10
N ILE A 3 -41.56 45.84 12.87
CA ILE A 3 -40.50 44.97 13.35
C ILE A 3 -40.16 44.03 12.20
N LYS A 4 -38.93 44.20 11.69
CA LYS A 4 -38.32 43.33 10.71
C LYS A 4 -37.90 42.05 11.44
N GLN A 5 -38.58 40.95 11.19
CA GLN A 5 -38.14 39.63 11.63
C GLN A 5 -36.88 39.28 10.85
N GLU A 6 -35.79 39.15 11.56
CA GLU A 6 -34.56 38.52 11.12
C GLU A 6 -34.84 37.05 10.82
N ASN A 7 -34.61 36.70 9.61
CA ASN A 7 -34.73 35.33 9.11
C ASN A 7 -33.49 34.57 9.56
N ASP A 8 -33.64 33.76 10.57
CA ASP A 8 -32.61 32.86 11.12
C ASP A 8 -32.06 31.98 10.02
N GLY A 9 -30.74 31.95 9.95
CA GLY A 9 -29.93 31.23 8.98
C GLY A 9 -30.20 29.73 8.97
N HIS A 10 -31.03 29.29 8.06
CA HIS A 10 -30.95 27.94 7.56
C HIS A 10 -29.60 27.85 6.82
N ALA A 11 -28.61 27.23 7.46
CA ALA A 11 -27.42 26.75 6.79
C ALA A 11 -27.90 25.94 5.57
N ILE A 12 -27.69 26.49 4.39
CA ILE A 12 -27.89 25.79 3.13
C ILE A 12 -26.95 24.60 3.21
N ILE A 13 -27.49 23.41 3.49
CA ILE A 13 -26.78 22.15 3.32
C ILE A 13 -26.58 22.06 1.81
N ASP A 14 -25.41 22.47 1.35
CA ASP A 14 -25.00 22.42 -0.04
C ASP A 14 -24.98 20.92 -0.41
N HIS A 15 -26.07 20.46 -1.03
CA HIS A 15 -26.19 19.06 -1.46
C HIS A 15 -25.23 18.86 -2.63
N LEU A 16 -24.19 18.04 -2.40
CA LEU A 16 -23.24 17.63 -3.43
C LEU A 16 -23.97 17.20 -4.69
N THR A 17 -23.52 17.71 -5.82
CA THR A 17 -23.99 17.26 -7.14
C THR A 17 -23.57 15.82 -7.39
N GLY A 18 -24.27 15.11 -8.26
CA GLY A 18 -23.91 13.72 -8.61
C GLY A 18 -22.46 13.59 -9.12
N GLU A 19 -21.96 14.63 -9.81
CA GLU A 19 -20.58 14.67 -10.33
C GLU A 19 -19.55 14.85 -9.20
N GLU A 20 -19.84 15.67 -8.19
CA GLU A 20 -18.99 15.85 -7.02
C GLU A 20 -18.94 14.60 -6.16
N VAL A 21 -20.09 13.92 -5.99
CA VAL A 21 -20.16 12.63 -5.28
C VAL A 21 -19.32 11.59 -6.01
N LEU A 22 -19.44 11.49 -7.34
CA LEU A 22 -18.66 10.56 -8.15
C LEU A 22 -17.17 10.82 -8.01
N THR A 23 -16.76 12.08 -8.13
CA THR A 23 -15.36 12.49 -8.02
C THR A 23 -14.79 12.19 -6.63
N CYS A 24 -15.55 12.48 -5.57
CA CYS A 24 -15.15 12.18 -4.20
C CYS A 24 -15.00 10.65 -3.99
N ALA A 25 -16.00 9.88 -4.39
CA ALA A 25 -16.02 8.44 -4.19
C ALA A 25 -14.89 7.74 -4.94
N ILE A 26 -14.67 8.10 -6.21
CA ILE A 26 -13.61 7.48 -7.03
C ILE A 26 -12.20 7.88 -6.56
N ASN A 27 -11.99 9.11 -6.07
CA ASN A 27 -10.72 9.55 -5.53
C ASN A 27 -10.37 8.79 -4.23
N ILE A 28 -11.35 8.56 -3.36
CA ILE A 28 -11.16 7.74 -2.15
C ILE A 28 -10.88 6.29 -2.55
N GLY A 29 -11.62 5.74 -3.50
CA GLY A 29 -11.40 4.39 -4.02
C GLY A 29 -10.01 4.21 -4.62
N GLU A 30 -9.54 5.17 -5.43
CA GLU A 30 -8.20 5.19 -6.00
C GLU A 30 -7.13 5.12 -4.91
N GLN A 31 -7.22 5.97 -3.89
CA GLN A 31 -6.23 6.00 -2.81
C GLN A 31 -6.29 4.75 -1.92
N LEU A 32 -7.49 4.18 -1.70
CA LEU A 32 -7.62 2.90 -1.02
C LEU A 32 -6.88 1.80 -1.77
N LEU A 33 -7.09 1.70 -3.09
CA LEU A 33 -6.43 0.69 -3.92
C LEU A 33 -4.92 0.90 -3.96
N MET A 34 -4.47 2.15 -4.14
CA MET A 34 -3.04 2.52 -4.10
C MET A 34 -2.39 2.23 -2.74
N SER A 35 -3.16 2.20 -1.65
CA SER A 35 -2.70 1.90 -0.29
C SER A 35 -2.77 0.43 0.09
N GLY A 36 -3.20 -0.44 -0.82
CA GLY A 36 -3.22 -1.89 -0.63
C GLY A 36 -4.55 -2.44 -0.12
N ALA A 37 -5.67 -1.77 -0.39
CA ALA A 37 -6.99 -2.31 -0.13
C ALA A 37 -7.36 -3.42 -1.14
N GLU A 38 -8.19 -4.34 -0.71
CA GLU A 38 -8.83 -5.36 -1.55
C GLU A 38 -9.81 -4.73 -2.54
N ILE A 39 -9.97 -5.31 -3.72
CA ILE A 39 -10.86 -4.82 -4.77
C ILE A 39 -12.31 -4.72 -4.27
N SER A 40 -12.83 -5.80 -3.71
CA SER A 40 -14.20 -5.86 -3.17
C SER A 40 -14.48 -4.76 -2.12
N ARG A 41 -13.48 -4.44 -1.30
CA ARG A 41 -13.58 -3.37 -0.30
C ARG A 41 -13.59 -1.98 -0.93
N VAL A 42 -12.81 -1.77 -1.98
CA VAL A 42 -12.82 -0.51 -2.74
C VAL A 42 -14.19 -0.28 -3.37
N GLU A 43 -14.74 -1.30 -4.03
CA GLU A 43 -16.06 -1.22 -4.65
C GLU A 43 -17.18 -0.98 -3.61
N ASP A 44 -17.14 -1.69 -2.49
CA ASP A 44 -18.13 -1.50 -1.41
C ASP A 44 -18.04 -0.08 -0.82
N THR A 45 -16.83 0.45 -0.66
CA THR A 45 -16.64 1.82 -0.16
C THR A 45 -17.23 2.85 -1.13
N ILE A 46 -16.93 2.74 -2.43
CA ILE A 46 -17.49 3.62 -3.46
C ILE A 46 -19.02 3.52 -3.48
N ARG A 47 -19.56 2.30 -3.45
CA ARG A 47 -21.00 2.05 -3.44
C ARG A 47 -21.70 2.69 -2.23
N ARG A 48 -21.13 2.58 -1.02
CA ARG A 48 -21.64 3.18 0.20
C ARG A 48 -21.65 4.70 0.16
N ILE A 49 -20.57 5.30 -0.35
CA ILE A 49 -20.51 6.76 -0.51
C ILE A 49 -21.60 7.22 -1.48
N CYS A 50 -21.75 6.58 -2.64
CA CYS A 50 -22.80 6.90 -3.60
C CYS A 50 -24.20 6.76 -2.97
N ALA A 51 -24.47 5.66 -2.27
CA ALA A 51 -25.75 5.40 -1.61
C ALA A 51 -26.05 6.43 -0.51
N ALA A 52 -25.05 6.91 0.24
CA ALA A 52 -25.21 7.93 1.25
C ALA A 52 -25.75 9.26 0.70
N TYR A 53 -25.43 9.60 -0.55
CA TYR A 53 -25.94 10.80 -1.22
C TYR A 53 -27.14 10.55 -2.14
N ASP A 54 -27.88 9.47 -1.88
CA ASP A 54 -29.13 9.12 -2.57
C ASP A 54 -28.96 8.89 -4.10
N ILE A 55 -27.78 8.43 -4.51
CA ILE A 55 -27.56 7.96 -5.88
C ILE A 55 -28.30 6.64 -6.07
N ARG A 56 -29.28 6.63 -6.99
CA ARG A 56 -30.17 5.48 -7.19
C ARG A 56 -29.49 4.27 -7.78
N GLN A 57 -28.64 4.50 -8.77
CA GLN A 57 -27.93 3.42 -9.47
C GLN A 57 -26.46 3.78 -9.61
N SER A 58 -25.61 2.84 -9.25
CA SER A 58 -24.16 2.94 -9.43
C SER A 58 -23.61 1.60 -9.92
N HIS A 59 -22.89 1.63 -11.02
CA HIS A 59 -22.14 0.50 -11.54
C HIS A 59 -20.67 0.74 -11.31
N ILE A 60 -20.05 -0.15 -10.59
CA ILE A 60 -18.64 -0.04 -10.18
C ILE A 60 -17.93 -1.28 -10.69
N PHE A 61 -16.85 -1.06 -11.40
CA PHE A 61 -15.95 -2.11 -11.86
C PHE A 61 -14.53 -1.73 -11.54
N SER A 62 -13.86 -2.56 -10.76
CA SER A 62 -12.49 -2.33 -10.33
C SER A 62 -11.62 -3.54 -10.61
N ILE A 63 -10.42 -3.28 -11.10
CA ILE A 63 -9.31 -4.23 -11.17
C ILE A 63 -8.06 -3.57 -10.61
N ALA A 64 -7.00 -4.32 -10.36
CA ALA A 64 -5.76 -3.80 -9.80
C ALA A 64 -5.19 -2.56 -10.52
N SER A 65 -5.46 -2.40 -11.82
CA SER A 65 -4.92 -1.32 -12.66
C SER A 65 -5.91 -0.22 -13.06
N CYS A 66 -7.21 -0.39 -12.75
CA CYS A 66 -8.25 0.53 -13.22
C CYS A 66 -9.50 0.47 -12.34
N ILE A 67 -10.12 1.63 -12.11
CA ILE A 67 -11.44 1.77 -11.50
C ILE A 67 -12.34 2.52 -12.49
N ILE A 68 -13.53 1.97 -12.78
CA ILE A 68 -14.56 2.59 -13.59
C ILE A 68 -15.81 2.69 -12.73
N VAL A 69 -16.36 3.88 -12.61
CA VAL A 69 -17.58 4.12 -11.86
C VAL A 69 -18.55 4.88 -12.76
N THR A 70 -19.73 4.31 -12.93
CA THR A 70 -20.86 4.94 -13.64
C THR A 70 -22.01 5.08 -12.67
N LEU A 71 -22.60 6.26 -12.61
CA LEU A 71 -23.77 6.50 -11.77
C LEU A 71 -24.86 7.28 -12.52
N GLU A 72 -26.11 7.07 -12.09
CA GLU A 72 -27.25 7.85 -12.56
C GLU A 72 -27.50 9.02 -11.60
N THR A 73 -27.44 10.24 -12.15
CA THR A 73 -27.74 11.47 -11.41
C THR A 73 -29.25 11.61 -11.12
N LYS A 74 -29.65 12.52 -10.25
CA LYS A 74 -31.06 12.82 -9.96
C LYS A 74 -31.83 13.26 -11.21
N ASP A 75 -31.15 13.85 -12.18
CA ASP A 75 -31.70 14.30 -13.46
C ASP A 75 -31.75 13.18 -14.54
N HIS A 76 -31.60 11.93 -14.13
CA HIS A 76 -31.55 10.76 -15.02
C HIS A 76 -30.44 10.80 -16.08
N LYS A 77 -29.33 11.51 -15.80
CA LYS A 77 -28.14 11.50 -16.65
C LYS A 77 -27.15 10.49 -16.13
N TRP A 78 -26.59 9.70 -17.02
CA TRP A 78 -25.49 8.80 -16.70
C TRP A 78 -24.15 9.51 -16.82
N ILE A 79 -23.37 9.47 -15.78
CA ILE A 79 -22.00 9.99 -15.75
C ILE A 79 -21.03 8.89 -15.41
N THR A 80 -19.88 8.88 -16.08
CA THR A 80 -18.83 7.88 -15.88
C THR A 80 -17.50 8.55 -15.64
N GLN A 81 -16.76 8.09 -14.65
CA GLN A 81 -15.37 8.45 -14.46
C GLN A 81 -14.50 7.19 -14.39
N THR A 82 -13.28 7.32 -14.90
CA THR A 82 -12.26 6.26 -14.90
C THR A 82 -11.00 6.76 -14.22
N ARG A 83 -10.39 5.91 -13.40
CA ARG A 83 -9.05 6.13 -12.82
C ARG A 83 -8.14 4.99 -13.18
N ARG A 84 -6.99 5.33 -13.74
CA ARG A 84 -5.93 4.37 -14.02
C ARG A 84 -4.96 4.33 -12.85
N ILE A 85 -4.74 3.14 -12.28
CA ILE A 85 -3.79 2.92 -11.20
C ILE A 85 -2.44 2.57 -11.82
N LEU A 86 -1.44 3.42 -11.63
CA LEU A 86 -0.10 3.26 -12.20
C LEU A 86 0.88 2.61 -11.24
N SER A 87 0.63 2.74 -9.95
CA SER A 87 1.45 2.15 -8.89
C SER A 87 0.59 1.92 -7.66
N TYR A 88 0.88 0.87 -6.95
CA TYR A 88 0.26 0.58 -5.66
C TYR A 88 1.33 0.08 -4.68
N GLY A 89 1.01 0.18 -3.42
CA GLY A 89 1.89 -0.21 -2.32
C GLY A 89 1.08 -0.63 -1.12
N THR A 90 1.73 -0.70 0.02
CA THR A 90 1.08 -0.98 1.30
C THR A 90 1.30 0.20 2.23
N ASP A 91 0.23 0.96 2.49
CA ASP A 91 0.23 2.07 3.45
C ASP A 91 -0.96 1.91 4.40
N MET A 92 -0.74 1.19 5.50
CA MET A 92 -1.79 0.85 6.47
C MET A 92 -2.33 2.09 7.19
N TRP A 93 -1.51 3.14 7.37
CA TRP A 93 -1.95 4.39 7.96
C TRP A 93 -2.95 5.11 7.06
N LYS A 94 -2.62 5.26 5.77
CA LYS A 94 -3.54 5.87 4.78
C LYS A 94 -4.80 5.05 4.64
N LEU A 95 -4.68 3.74 4.57
CA LEU A 95 -5.81 2.82 4.46
C LEU A 95 -6.79 2.98 5.63
N ASP A 96 -6.29 3.04 6.87
CA ASP A 96 -7.13 3.27 8.05
C ASP A 96 -7.82 4.64 7.99
N ARG A 97 -7.08 5.70 7.68
CA ARG A 97 -7.63 7.05 7.59
C ARG A 97 -8.66 7.23 6.50
N LEU A 98 -8.43 6.64 5.31
CA LEU A 98 -9.40 6.66 4.21
C LEU A 98 -10.68 5.90 4.56
N ASN A 99 -10.57 4.76 5.25
CA ASN A 99 -11.74 4.04 5.75
C ASN A 99 -12.53 4.87 6.77
N ASN A 100 -11.84 5.56 7.68
CA ASN A 100 -12.49 6.43 8.66
C ASN A 100 -13.17 7.62 7.98
N LEU A 101 -12.51 8.23 6.95
CA LEU A 101 -13.10 9.29 6.14
C LEU A 101 -14.35 8.79 5.40
N SER A 102 -14.32 7.62 4.78
CA SER A 102 -15.49 7.06 4.10
C SER A 102 -16.69 6.84 5.06
N ARG A 103 -16.42 6.35 6.28
CA ARG A 103 -17.45 6.19 7.33
C ARG A 103 -18.02 7.54 7.77
N LEU A 104 -17.14 8.56 7.96
CA LEU A 104 -17.54 9.92 8.28
C LEU A 104 -18.48 10.48 7.20
N ILE A 105 -18.11 10.33 5.92
CA ILE A 105 -18.91 10.77 4.78
C ILE A 105 -20.28 10.10 4.80
N CYS A 106 -20.34 8.78 4.98
CA CYS A 106 -21.59 8.04 4.99
C CYS A 106 -22.50 8.38 6.18
N SER A 107 -21.91 8.72 7.33
CA SER A 107 -22.71 8.98 8.55
C SER A 107 -23.17 10.43 8.69
N THR A 108 -22.35 11.40 8.28
CA THR A 108 -22.60 12.83 8.54
C THR A 108 -22.84 13.67 7.30
N LYS A 109 -22.61 13.11 6.09
CA LYS A 109 -22.74 13.83 4.82
C LYS A 109 -22.12 15.24 4.87
N PRO A 110 -20.83 15.37 5.19
CA PRO A 110 -20.22 16.68 5.39
C PRO A 110 -20.11 17.44 4.06
N PRO A 111 -19.96 18.79 4.09
CA PRO A 111 -19.76 19.57 2.89
C PRO A 111 -18.46 19.20 2.17
N LEU A 112 -18.44 19.39 0.85
CA LEU A 112 -17.32 19.00 -0.01
C LEU A 112 -15.97 19.59 0.43
N GLU A 113 -15.95 20.83 0.90
CA GLU A 113 -14.75 21.48 1.41
C GLU A 113 -14.12 20.72 2.59
N ARG A 114 -14.95 20.21 3.51
CA ARG A 114 -14.47 19.42 4.64
C ARG A 114 -13.92 18.09 4.17
N ILE A 115 -14.60 17.42 3.24
CA ILE A 115 -14.12 16.15 2.66
C ILE A 115 -12.75 16.36 1.99
N ASN A 116 -12.63 17.39 1.14
CA ASN A 116 -11.41 17.69 0.42
C ASN A 116 -10.25 18.04 1.39
N ARG A 117 -10.53 18.77 2.45
CA ARG A 117 -9.53 19.09 3.48
C ARG A 117 -9.04 17.84 4.21
N GLU A 118 -9.94 16.98 4.68
CA GLU A 118 -9.57 15.73 5.36
C GLU A 118 -8.82 14.80 4.40
N TYR A 119 -9.28 14.69 3.15
CA TYR A 119 -8.61 13.93 2.10
C TYR A 119 -7.19 14.45 1.83
N ALA A 120 -7.01 15.76 1.70
CA ALA A 120 -5.69 16.37 1.52
C ALA A 120 -4.75 16.12 2.72
N LEU A 121 -5.27 16.16 3.95
CA LEU A 121 -4.50 15.81 5.15
C LEU A 121 -4.05 14.35 5.15
N ILE A 122 -4.88 13.43 4.66
CA ILE A 122 -4.53 12.02 4.54
C ILE A 122 -3.44 11.81 3.46
N LEU A 123 -3.55 12.49 2.31
CA LEU A 123 -2.54 12.39 1.26
C LEU A 123 -1.16 12.88 1.70
N ASN A 124 -1.14 13.94 2.51
CA ASN A 124 0.07 14.54 3.08
C ASN A 124 0.40 13.99 4.48
N GLY A 125 -0.02 12.75 4.77
CA GLY A 125 0.19 12.10 6.06
C GLY A 125 1.65 12.01 6.49
N PRO A 126 1.90 11.71 7.76
CA PRO A 126 3.24 11.67 8.32
C PRO A 126 4.08 10.57 7.68
N VAL A 127 5.29 10.93 7.26
CA VAL A 127 6.29 9.97 6.80
C VAL A 127 7.34 9.84 7.89
N TYR A 128 7.64 8.60 8.30
CA TYR A 128 8.67 8.35 9.29
C TYR A 128 10.04 8.84 8.79
N PRO A 129 10.84 9.48 9.65
CA PRO A 129 12.20 9.88 9.29
C PRO A 129 13.02 8.67 8.79
N PRO A 130 13.96 8.86 7.84
CA PRO A 130 14.75 7.75 7.29
C PRO A 130 15.49 6.92 8.35
N VAL A 131 15.96 7.57 9.40
CA VAL A 131 16.63 6.90 10.55
C VAL A 131 15.67 5.92 11.24
N VAL A 132 14.44 6.34 11.52
CA VAL A 132 13.43 5.47 12.15
C VAL A 132 13.10 4.30 11.24
N GLN A 133 12.99 4.52 9.94
CA GLN A 133 12.76 3.44 8.97
C GLN A 133 13.93 2.45 8.94
N CYS A 134 15.18 2.91 8.98
CA CYS A 134 16.35 2.04 9.08
C CYS A 134 16.34 1.21 10.39
N LEU A 135 15.98 1.82 11.52
CA LEU A 135 15.87 1.11 12.79
C LEU A 135 14.76 0.03 12.75
N ILE A 136 13.60 0.33 12.17
CA ILE A 136 12.51 -0.65 12.01
C ILE A 136 12.99 -1.83 11.16
N TYR A 137 13.64 -1.59 10.03
CA TYR A 137 14.17 -2.64 9.17
C TYR A 137 15.22 -3.48 9.91
N ALA A 138 16.14 -2.84 10.62
CA ALA A 138 17.16 -3.49 11.41
C ALA A 138 16.56 -4.42 12.49
N MET A 139 15.64 -3.89 13.31
CA MET A 139 14.98 -4.67 14.37
C MET A 139 14.13 -5.82 13.81
N THR A 140 13.50 -5.60 12.68
CA THR A 140 12.67 -6.64 12.03
C THR A 140 13.55 -7.78 11.51
N ALA A 141 14.69 -7.47 10.88
CA ALA A 141 15.64 -8.48 10.41
C ALA A 141 16.22 -9.31 11.57
N ASP A 142 16.61 -8.64 12.68
CA ASP A 142 17.06 -9.27 13.91
C ASP A 142 16.02 -10.26 14.46
N ALA A 143 14.81 -9.75 14.66
CA ALA A 143 13.71 -10.54 15.20
C ALA A 143 13.41 -11.79 14.37
N PHE A 144 13.38 -11.67 13.03
CA PHE A 144 13.18 -12.83 12.15
C PHE A 144 14.38 -13.79 12.15
N ALA A 145 15.62 -13.29 12.17
CA ALA A 145 16.79 -14.16 12.22
C ALA A 145 16.77 -15.03 13.49
N ILE A 146 16.48 -14.43 14.66
CA ILE A 146 16.33 -15.16 15.94
C ILE A 146 15.11 -16.10 15.90
N PHE A 147 13.97 -15.64 15.38
CA PHE A 147 12.75 -16.44 15.28
C PHE A 147 12.95 -17.73 14.49
N PHE A 148 13.74 -17.70 13.41
CA PHE A 148 14.06 -18.86 12.60
C PHE A 148 15.18 -19.74 13.17
N GLY A 149 15.70 -19.43 14.36
CA GLY A 149 16.66 -20.26 15.09
C GLY A 149 18.10 -19.76 15.06
N GLY A 150 18.34 -18.53 14.60
CA GLY A 150 19.62 -17.85 14.74
C GLY A 150 19.95 -17.51 16.20
N ASN A 151 21.22 -17.37 16.50
CA ASN A 151 21.69 -16.90 17.79
C ASN A 151 21.72 -15.34 17.84
N LEU A 152 22.08 -14.78 19.01
CA LEU A 152 22.13 -13.30 19.18
C LEU A 152 23.13 -12.62 18.23
N LEU A 153 24.24 -13.28 17.87
CA LEU A 153 25.21 -12.74 16.91
C LEU A 153 24.65 -12.75 15.48
N ASP A 154 23.91 -13.80 15.12
CA ASP A 154 23.22 -13.88 13.83
C ASP A 154 22.16 -12.79 13.72
N GLY A 155 21.40 -12.53 14.80
CA GLY A 155 20.44 -11.44 14.89
C GLY A 155 21.11 -10.08 14.71
N PHE A 156 22.21 -9.83 15.42
CA PHE A 156 22.96 -8.59 15.28
C PHE A 156 23.50 -8.36 13.85
N SER A 157 23.99 -9.42 13.22
CA SER A 157 24.40 -9.37 11.80
C SER A 157 23.22 -9.08 10.88
N ALA A 158 22.08 -9.74 11.10
CA ALA A 158 20.85 -9.50 10.33
C ALA A 158 20.37 -8.04 10.50
N MET A 159 20.46 -7.48 11.70
CA MET A 159 20.15 -6.08 11.98
C MET A 159 20.95 -5.12 11.10
N PHE A 160 22.26 -5.32 11.00
CA PHE A 160 23.12 -4.50 10.14
C PHE A 160 22.71 -4.59 8.67
N VAL A 161 22.47 -5.80 8.16
CA VAL A 161 22.04 -6.01 6.77
C VAL A 161 20.64 -5.43 6.54
N GLY A 162 19.73 -5.55 7.49
CA GLY A 162 18.38 -4.96 7.41
C GLY A 162 18.40 -3.44 7.26
N ALA A 163 19.26 -2.75 8.04
CA ALA A 163 19.49 -1.32 7.86
C ALA A 163 20.03 -0.99 6.46
N LEU A 164 20.97 -1.79 5.96
CA LEU A 164 21.54 -1.64 4.62
C LEU A 164 20.47 -1.83 3.52
N ILE A 165 19.57 -2.81 3.67
CA ILE A 165 18.43 -3.01 2.76
C ILE A 165 17.63 -1.71 2.64
N ARG A 166 17.29 -1.08 3.77
CA ARG A 166 16.51 0.16 3.75
C ARG A 166 17.23 1.30 3.03
N ILE A 167 18.53 1.45 3.27
CA ILE A 167 19.37 2.46 2.60
C ILE A 167 19.43 2.20 1.10
N THR A 168 19.64 0.95 0.69
CA THR A 168 19.70 0.54 -0.72
C THR A 168 18.38 0.79 -1.44
N LEU A 169 17.25 0.42 -0.83
CA LEU A 169 15.92 0.69 -1.39
C LEU A 169 15.64 2.19 -1.52
N TYR A 170 16.07 2.98 -0.54
CA TYR A 170 15.95 4.44 -0.62
C TYR A 170 16.75 5.01 -1.79
N ALA A 171 18.00 4.57 -1.97
CA ALA A 171 18.85 5.00 -3.07
C ALA A 171 18.25 4.61 -4.44
N PHE A 172 17.72 3.39 -4.57
CA PHE A 172 17.08 2.92 -5.81
C PHE A 172 15.79 3.68 -6.13
N THR A 173 15.01 4.04 -5.11
CA THR A 173 13.84 4.89 -5.29
C THR A 173 14.24 6.30 -5.76
N ALA A 174 15.31 6.87 -5.23
CA ALA A 174 15.80 8.20 -5.63
C ALA A 174 16.20 8.25 -7.12
N ILE A 175 16.76 7.17 -7.67
CA ILE A 175 17.11 7.06 -9.09
C ILE A 175 15.96 6.52 -9.96
N LYS A 176 14.76 6.37 -9.40
CA LYS A 176 13.53 5.86 -10.07
C LYS A 176 13.75 4.49 -10.74
N MET A 177 14.52 3.61 -10.11
CA MET A 177 14.73 2.25 -10.61
C MET A 177 13.44 1.45 -10.62
N LYS A 178 13.23 0.63 -11.64
CA LYS A 178 12.03 -0.24 -11.70
C LYS A 178 12.07 -1.30 -10.59
N PRO A 179 10.94 -1.65 -9.97
CA PRO A 179 10.88 -2.56 -8.80
C PRO A 179 11.57 -3.91 -9.01
N ILE A 180 11.42 -4.51 -10.19
CA ILE A 180 12.05 -5.80 -10.54
C ILE A 180 13.56 -5.73 -10.36
N PHE A 181 14.23 -4.75 -10.99
CA PHE A 181 15.68 -4.58 -10.89
C PHE A 181 16.11 -4.18 -9.47
N SER A 182 15.33 -3.33 -8.81
CA SER A 182 15.56 -2.94 -7.43
C SER A 182 15.58 -4.15 -6.51
N ASN A 183 14.62 -5.07 -6.66
CA ASN A 183 14.51 -6.28 -5.82
C ASN A 183 15.69 -7.23 -6.07
N ILE A 184 16.07 -7.48 -7.32
CA ILE A 184 17.21 -8.35 -7.66
C ILE A 184 18.51 -7.78 -7.09
N LEU A 185 18.79 -6.50 -7.34
CA LEU A 185 20.06 -5.88 -6.89
C LEU A 185 20.09 -5.73 -5.37
N CYS A 186 18.98 -5.34 -4.74
CA CYS A 186 18.92 -5.22 -3.29
C CYS A 186 19.13 -6.56 -2.60
N SER A 187 18.49 -7.63 -3.07
CA SER A 187 18.67 -8.98 -2.51
C SER A 187 20.07 -9.54 -2.79
N MET A 188 20.65 -9.26 -3.95
CA MET A 188 22.04 -9.64 -4.26
C MET A 188 23.06 -8.95 -3.33
N ILE A 189 22.95 -7.62 -3.17
CA ILE A 189 23.81 -6.85 -2.24
C ILE A 189 23.62 -7.37 -0.81
N SER A 190 22.38 -7.57 -0.37
CA SER A 190 22.08 -8.07 0.97
C SER A 190 22.65 -9.45 1.21
N GLY A 191 22.52 -10.36 0.23
CA GLY A 191 23.08 -11.70 0.31
C GLY A 191 24.61 -11.70 0.38
N MET A 192 25.29 -10.84 -0.41
CA MET A 192 26.75 -10.69 -0.32
C MET A 192 27.20 -10.22 1.07
N VAL A 193 26.48 -9.25 1.65
CA VAL A 193 26.83 -8.73 2.98
C VAL A 193 26.51 -9.78 4.07
N CYS A 194 25.46 -10.58 3.95
CA CYS A 194 25.20 -11.71 4.86
C CYS A 194 26.38 -12.72 4.85
N ILE A 195 26.89 -13.08 3.68
CA ILE A 195 28.06 -13.97 3.55
C ILE A 195 29.29 -13.33 4.17
N LEU A 196 29.51 -12.04 3.90
CA LEU A 196 30.66 -11.32 4.44
C LEU A 196 30.62 -11.22 5.97
N THR A 197 29.45 -10.92 6.58
CA THR A 197 29.31 -10.88 8.04
C THR A 197 29.59 -12.23 8.69
N HIS A 198 29.18 -13.32 8.06
CA HIS A 198 29.53 -14.66 8.51
C HIS A 198 31.04 -14.91 8.42
N TYR A 199 31.68 -14.57 7.30
CA TYR A 199 33.09 -14.78 7.08
C TYR A 199 34.00 -14.04 8.06
N ILE A 200 33.64 -12.82 8.45
CA ILE A 200 34.35 -12.03 9.47
C ILE A 200 34.02 -12.43 10.92
N GLY A 201 33.19 -13.48 11.11
CA GLY A 201 32.86 -14.03 12.42
C GLY A 201 31.81 -13.27 13.19
N LEU A 202 31.08 -12.35 12.58
CA LEU A 202 29.97 -11.61 13.22
C LEU A 202 28.69 -12.45 13.32
N GLY A 203 28.56 -13.57 12.59
CA GLY A 203 27.43 -14.49 12.68
C GLY A 203 27.88 -15.91 12.36
N HIS A 204 27.18 -16.90 12.94
CA HIS A 204 27.54 -18.32 12.80
C HIS A 204 26.69 -19.07 11.76
N HIS A 205 25.44 -18.63 11.58
CA HIS A 205 24.46 -19.30 10.69
C HIS A 205 24.03 -18.35 9.59
N VAL A 206 24.78 -18.37 8.48
CA VAL A 206 24.50 -17.50 7.33
C VAL A 206 23.06 -17.64 6.79
N GLU A 207 22.52 -18.85 6.83
CA GLU A 207 21.14 -19.12 6.42
C GLU A 207 20.13 -18.36 7.28
N MET A 208 20.32 -18.28 8.60
CA MET A 208 19.41 -17.57 9.51
C MET A 208 19.49 -16.06 9.29
N ILE A 209 20.70 -15.54 9.06
CA ILE A 209 20.91 -14.14 8.72
C ILE A 209 20.22 -13.81 7.39
N MET A 210 20.37 -14.66 6.37
CA MET A 210 19.72 -14.49 5.07
C MET A 210 18.19 -14.53 5.18
N ILE A 211 17.62 -15.52 5.90
CA ILE A 211 16.17 -15.67 6.06
C ILE A 211 15.59 -14.45 6.76
N GLY A 212 16.22 -13.96 7.84
CA GLY A 212 15.79 -12.75 8.53
C GLY A 212 15.68 -11.53 7.60
N ASN A 213 16.64 -11.39 6.68
CA ASN A 213 16.66 -10.29 5.71
C ASN A 213 15.74 -10.51 4.51
N ILE A 214 15.54 -11.76 4.07
CA ILE A 214 14.56 -12.09 3.01
C ILE A 214 13.16 -11.68 3.44
N MET A 215 12.79 -11.86 4.72
CA MET A 215 11.46 -11.50 5.23
C MET A 215 11.11 -10.01 5.07
N LEU A 216 12.10 -9.13 4.99
CA LEU A 216 11.90 -7.70 4.73
C LEU A 216 11.46 -7.41 3.28
N LEU A 217 11.79 -8.29 2.36
CA LEU A 217 11.58 -8.10 0.92
C LEU A 217 10.38 -8.89 0.39
N ILE A 218 9.94 -9.95 1.10
CA ILE A 218 8.84 -10.82 0.67
C ILE A 218 7.53 -10.04 0.52
N PRO A 219 6.83 -10.15 -0.62
CA PRO A 219 5.59 -9.46 -0.90
C PRO A 219 4.39 -10.12 -0.19
N GLY A 220 4.42 -10.22 1.16
CA GLY A 220 3.42 -10.95 1.94
C GLY A 220 2.01 -10.38 1.85
N VAL A 221 1.88 -9.05 1.95
CA VAL A 221 0.56 -8.39 1.84
C VAL A 221 -0.03 -8.56 0.45
N LEU A 222 0.79 -8.43 -0.60
CA LEU A 222 0.34 -8.63 -1.98
C LEU A 222 -0.16 -10.06 -2.21
N MET A 223 0.56 -11.06 -1.68
CA MET A 223 0.15 -12.46 -1.73
C MET A 223 -1.17 -12.70 -0.98
N THR A 224 -1.31 -12.14 0.21
CA THR A 224 -2.55 -12.26 1.02
C THR A 224 -3.74 -11.62 0.30
N ASN A 225 -3.55 -10.43 -0.28
CA ASN A 225 -4.60 -9.75 -1.03
C ASN A 225 -5.02 -10.54 -2.27
N SER A 226 -4.05 -11.15 -2.97
CA SER A 226 -4.36 -12.00 -4.14
C SER A 226 -5.31 -13.16 -3.77
N PHE A 227 -5.05 -13.85 -2.65
CA PHE A 227 -5.94 -14.91 -2.18
C PHE A 227 -7.32 -14.40 -1.77
N ARG A 228 -7.39 -13.22 -1.15
CA ARG A 228 -8.67 -12.60 -0.79
C ARG A 228 -9.47 -12.22 -2.03
N ASP A 229 -8.83 -11.64 -3.04
CA ASP A 229 -9.47 -11.32 -4.31
C ASP A 229 -10.03 -12.59 -4.98
N PHE A 230 -9.29 -13.71 -4.97
CA PHE A 230 -9.80 -15.00 -5.47
C PHE A 230 -11.04 -15.48 -4.69
N ILE A 231 -11.02 -15.41 -3.36
CA ILE A 231 -12.13 -15.83 -2.50
C ILE A 231 -13.36 -14.92 -2.72
N SER A 232 -13.14 -13.62 -2.97
CA SER A 232 -14.19 -12.65 -3.25
C SER A 232 -14.76 -12.77 -4.67
N GLY A 233 -14.16 -13.61 -5.54
CA GLY A 233 -14.58 -13.79 -6.92
C GLY A 233 -13.90 -12.86 -7.93
N ASP A 234 -13.01 -11.98 -7.49
CA ASP A 234 -12.27 -11.03 -8.32
C ASP A 234 -11.05 -11.70 -8.96
N MET A 235 -11.30 -12.72 -9.79
CA MET A 235 -10.28 -13.60 -10.37
C MET A 235 -9.19 -12.86 -11.14
N ILE A 236 -9.54 -11.80 -11.89
CA ILE A 236 -8.57 -11.04 -12.70
C ILE A 236 -7.59 -10.32 -11.78
N SER A 237 -8.07 -9.63 -10.78
CA SER A 237 -7.22 -8.91 -9.82
C SER A 237 -6.40 -9.85 -8.96
N GLY A 238 -7.01 -10.96 -8.50
CA GLY A 238 -6.31 -12.02 -7.78
C GLY A 238 -5.15 -12.58 -8.59
N LEU A 239 -5.35 -12.86 -9.89
CA LEU A 239 -4.29 -13.37 -10.77
C LEU A 239 -3.18 -12.34 -11.01
N LEU A 240 -3.53 -11.07 -11.19
CA LEU A 240 -2.55 -9.98 -11.36
C LEU A 240 -1.67 -9.84 -10.11
N HIS A 241 -2.26 -9.72 -8.92
CA HIS A 241 -1.54 -9.63 -7.66
C HIS A 241 -0.70 -10.87 -7.37
N PHE A 242 -1.23 -12.07 -7.65
CA PHE A 242 -0.50 -13.33 -7.50
C PHE A 242 0.72 -13.39 -8.40
N SER A 243 0.55 -13.07 -9.69
CA SER A 243 1.63 -13.09 -10.66
C SER A 243 2.75 -12.12 -10.27
N GLU A 244 2.40 -10.92 -9.80
CA GLU A 244 3.38 -9.93 -9.36
C GLU A 244 4.12 -10.39 -8.09
N ALA A 245 3.40 -10.99 -7.13
CA ALA A 245 4.02 -11.54 -5.93
C ALA A 245 5.01 -12.67 -6.27
N ILE A 246 4.66 -13.56 -7.19
CA ILE A 246 5.55 -14.65 -7.66
C ILE A 246 6.77 -14.09 -8.38
N ILE A 247 6.60 -13.14 -9.30
CA ILE A 247 7.73 -12.50 -9.99
C ILE A 247 8.67 -11.83 -8.97
N THR A 248 8.12 -11.11 -8.00
CA THR A 248 8.91 -10.48 -6.94
C THR A 248 9.68 -11.51 -6.12
N ALA A 249 9.04 -12.60 -5.72
CA ALA A 249 9.69 -13.68 -4.97
C ALA A 249 10.83 -14.34 -5.78
N ILE A 250 10.62 -14.59 -7.08
CA ILE A 250 11.66 -15.12 -7.99
C ILE A 250 12.84 -14.14 -8.09
N CYS A 251 12.56 -12.84 -8.20
CA CYS A 251 13.62 -11.81 -8.27
C CYS A 251 14.46 -11.78 -6.99
N ILE A 252 13.81 -11.86 -5.82
CA ILE A 252 14.51 -11.92 -4.53
C ILE A 252 15.35 -13.18 -4.42
N ALA A 253 14.78 -14.34 -4.73
CA ALA A 253 15.51 -15.61 -4.71
C ALA A 253 16.71 -15.60 -5.65
N ALA A 254 16.55 -15.09 -6.89
CA ALA A 254 17.62 -14.96 -7.84
C ALA A 254 18.77 -14.09 -7.30
N GLY A 255 18.47 -12.95 -6.67
CA GLY A 255 19.50 -12.09 -6.07
C GLY A 255 20.31 -12.80 -4.99
N PHE A 256 19.66 -13.51 -4.07
CA PHE A 256 20.36 -14.30 -3.04
C PHE A 256 21.15 -15.49 -3.63
N ILE A 257 20.63 -16.16 -4.66
CA ILE A 257 21.35 -17.21 -5.36
C ILE A 257 22.60 -16.66 -6.04
N PHE A 258 22.48 -15.54 -6.76
CA PHE A 258 23.65 -14.88 -7.39
C PHE A 258 24.71 -14.46 -6.36
N SER A 259 24.32 -14.00 -5.18
CA SER A 259 25.27 -13.69 -4.12
C SER A 259 26.06 -14.92 -3.66
N LYS A 260 25.38 -16.07 -3.51
CA LYS A 260 26.05 -17.35 -3.17
C LYS A 260 26.98 -17.84 -4.27
N ILE A 261 26.61 -17.69 -5.55
CA ILE A 261 27.47 -18.10 -6.67
C ILE A 261 28.73 -17.22 -6.75
N LEU A 262 28.57 -15.90 -6.57
CA LEU A 262 29.66 -14.94 -6.68
C LEU A 262 30.67 -15.06 -5.54
N LEU A 263 30.22 -15.23 -4.30
CA LEU A 263 31.09 -15.28 -3.13
C LEU A 263 31.34 -16.71 -2.62
N GLY A 264 30.37 -17.61 -2.77
CA GLY A 264 30.51 -19.02 -2.33
C GLY A 264 31.49 -19.86 -3.16
N GLY A 265 31.93 -19.38 -4.33
CA GLY A 265 33.03 -19.99 -5.12
C GLY A 265 34.40 -19.36 -4.85
N ILE A 266 34.45 -18.29 -4.05
CA ILE A 266 35.69 -17.53 -3.74
C ILE A 266 36.06 -17.76 -2.25
N LEU A 267 35.10 -18.05 -1.38
CA LEU A 267 35.22 -18.33 0.04
C LEU A 267 34.90 -19.80 0.35
#